data_0aeb1f445686685d6c41705b0558d5ff
#
_entry.id   0aeb1f445686685d6c41705b0558d5ff
#
_cell.length_a   1.000
_cell.length_b   1.000
_cell.length_c   1.000
_cell.angle_alpha   90.00
_cell.angle_beta   90.00
_cell.angle_gamma   90.00
#
_symmetry.space_group_name_H-M   'P 1'
#
loop_
_entity.id
_entity.type
_entity.pdbx_description
1 polymer ?
#
loop_
_entity_poly.entity_id
_entity_poly.type
_entity_poly.pdbx_seq_one_letter_code
_entity_poly.pdbx_strand_id
1 'polypeptide(L)'
;MSVLLIPNRGKDAGLSVTRHTAALLRRQGISVLMPDEFAGDFTSRDGITFLSLDRAVGVAEQVLTIGGDGTLLRAGIFCAEHDRPVLGINLGRTGFLATCEVAELDTKLARLAAGDYTLTTRSLLEAIVPSRNWRAIAMNDVVLFGRTRIHPMDYKLICDGTFVSRYRSDGLIAATPTGSTAYSFSAGGPVLDASAPVMVLTPVCAHSVHAVPVVFGADRHITIVAEQENRDTVYACADSGPQCELAPGESLHITTSPKKLRLITFDPAEQLSAIESKLIRR
;
A
#
# COMPACT_ATOMS: atom_id res chain seq x y z
N MET A 1 -3.79 -14.07 22.77
CA MET A 1 -3.75 -13.24 21.58
C MET A 1 -2.73 -12.12 21.80
N SER A 2 -1.90 -11.83 20.79
CA SER A 2 -0.91 -10.77 20.82
C SER A 2 -1.16 -9.78 19.66
N VAL A 3 -1.08 -8.48 19.96
CA VAL A 3 -1.35 -7.40 18.99
C VAL A 3 -0.15 -6.46 18.94
N LEU A 4 0.37 -6.21 17.74
CA LEU A 4 1.40 -5.22 17.48
C LEU A 4 0.77 -3.87 17.16
N LEU A 5 1.14 -2.81 17.88
CA LEU A 5 0.78 -1.43 17.56
C LEU A 5 1.92 -0.75 16.79
N ILE A 6 1.59 -0.14 15.66
CA ILE A 6 2.52 0.64 14.82
C ILE A 6 1.97 2.07 14.73
N PRO A 7 2.37 2.98 15.64
CA PRO A 7 1.89 4.35 15.64
C PRO A 7 2.70 5.26 14.71
N ASN A 8 2.06 6.35 14.30
CA ASN A 8 2.70 7.45 13.59
C ASN A 8 2.84 8.66 14.52
N ARG A 9 4.05 8.91 15.03
CA ARG A 9 4.35 10.05 15.93
C ARG A 9 3.91 11.41 15.37
N GLY A 10 3.98 11.59 14.06
CA GLY A 10 3.60 12.85 13.42
C GLY A 10 2.09 13.11 13.40
N LYS A 11 1.27 12.07 13.61
CA LYS A 11 -0.19 12.15 13.64
C LYS A 11 -0.79 11.91 15.01
N ASP A 12 -0.17 11.11 15.85
CA ASP A 12 -0.61 10.79 17.22
C ASP A 12 0.19 11.62 18.23
N ALA A 13 -0.25 12.84 18.47
CA ALA A 13 0.41 13.76 19.39
C ALA A 13 0.52 13.16 20.81
N GLY A 14 1.75 13.04 21.31
CA GLY A 14 2.05 12.44 22.61
C GLY A 14 1.66 10.95 22.70
N LEU A 15 1.40 10.30 21.56
CA LEU A 15 0.94 8.91 21.49
C LEU A 15 -0.34 8.66 22.30
N SER A 16 -1.23 9.63 22.36
CA SER A 16 -2.43 9.58 23.20
C SER A 16 -3.41 8.48 22.75
N VAL A 17 -3.66 8.37 21.45
CA VAL A 17 -4.52 7.31 20.91
C VAL A 17 -3.86 5.95 21.05
N THR A 18 -2.55 5.88 20.84
CA THR A 18 -1.76 4.64 21.03
C THR A 18 -1.85 4.16 22.49
N ARG A 19 -1.70 5.05 23.48
CA ARG A 19 -1.84 4.70 24.91
C ARG A 19 -3.24 4.22 25.24
N HIS A 20 -4.26 4.89 24.71
CA HIS A 20 -5.65 4.51 24.90
C HIS A 20 -5.91 3.12 24.29
N THR A 21 -5.49 2.89 23.06
CA THR A 21 -5.60 1.60 22.36
C THR A 21 -4.91 0.48 23.15
N ALA A 22 -3.67 0.71 23.62
CA ALA A 22 -2.94 -0.27 24.43
C ALA A 22 -3.67 -0.62 25.72
N ALA A 23 -4.22 0.40 26.41
CA ALA A 23 -4.97 0.21 27.66
C ALA A 23 -6.26 -0.61 27.41
N LEU A 24 -6.99 -0.35 26.33
CA LEU A 24 -8.19 -1.11 25.94
C LEU A 24 -7.87 -2.59 25.67
N LEU A 25 -6.84 -2.86 24.85
CA LEU A 25 -6.42 -4.22 24.52
C LEU A 25 -6.01 -5.00 25.80
N ARG A 26 -5.23 -4.38 26.67
CA ARG A 26 -4.80 -5.02 27.92
C ARG A 26 -5.95 -5.33 28.87
N ARG A 27 -6.95 -4.45 28.98
CA ARG A 27 -8.18 -4.73 29.77
C ARG A 27 -8.91 -5.99 29.28
N GLN A 28 -8.72 -6.35 28.03
CA GLN A 28 -9.28 -7.56 27.42
C GLN A 28 -8.32 -8.76 27.47
N GLY A 29 -7.21 -8.66 28.22
CA GLY A 29 -6.24 -9.75 28.37
C GLY A 29 -5.35 -9.97 27.14
N ILE A 30 -5.27 -8.98 26.22
CA ILE A 30 -4.45 -9.05 25.01
C ILE A 30 -3.06 -8.50 25.30
N SER A 31 -2.02 -9.27 24.91
CA SER A 31 -0.63 -8.83 25.00
C SER A 31 -0.33 -7.78 23.94
N VAL A 32 0.22 -6.65 24.34
CA VAL A 32 0.56 -5.53 23.43
C VAL A 32 2.05 -5.51 23.14
N LEU A 33 2.37 -5.48 21.86
CA LEU A 33 3.73 -5.35 21.32
C LEU A 33 3.86 -3.98 20.66
N MET A 34 5.06 -3.42 20.67
CA MET A 34 5.41 -2.21 19.90
C MET A 34 6.85 -2.31 19.39
N PRO A 35 7.19 -1.56 18.31
CA PRO A 35 8.57 -1.42 17.87
C PRO A 35 9.43 -0.78 18.97
N ASP A 36 10.68 -1.24 19.10
CA ASP A 36 11.64 -0.82 20.14
C ASP A 36 11.98 0.68 20.10
N GLU A 37 11.85 1.31 18.95
CA GLU A 37 11.99 2.77 18.77
C GLU A 37 11.02 3.60 19.65
N PHE A 38 9.94 2.99 20.13
CA PHE A 38 8.95 3.63 21.00
C PHE A 38 9.19 3.36 22.49
N ALA A 39 10.19 2.56 22.86
CA ALA A 39 10.42 2.16 24.25
C ALA A 39 10.62 3.34 25.21
N GLY A 40 11.25 4.44 24.72
CA GLY A 40 11.46 5.65 25.51
C GLY A 40 10.21 6.50 25.79
N ASP A 41 9.10 6.24 25.07
CA ASP A 41 7.85 7.00 25.24
C ASP A 41 6.91 6.39 26.30
N PHE A 42 7.21 5.18 26.77
CA PHE A 42 6.36 4.41 27.68
C PHE A 42 7.11 4.02 28.95
N THR A 43 6.36 3.65 29.97
CA THR A 43 6.89 3.17 31.25
C THR A 43 6.62 1.67 31.41
N SER A 44 7.29 1.01 32.35
CA SER A 44 7.02 -0.39 32.68
C SER A 44 5.59 -0.66 33.13
N ARG A 45 4.89 0.37 33.67
CA ARG A 45 3.47 0.27 34.08
C ARG A 45 2.52 0.14 32.88
N ASP A 46 2.94 0.57 31.69
CA ASP A 46 2.14 0.47 30.48
C ASP A 46 2.01 -0.99 30.01
N GLY A 47 2.86 -1.92 30.49
CA GLY A 47 2.80 -3.36 30.23
C GLY A 47 2.87 -3.70 28.75
N ILE A 48 3.70 -2.96 28.01
CA ILE A 48 3.96 -3.15 26.58
C ILE A 48 5.30 -3.84 26.43
N THR A 49 5.38 -4.80 25.51
CA THR A 49 6.63 -5.46 25.15
C THR A 49 7.21 -4.80 23.91
N PHE A 50 8.46 -4.38 23.96
CA PHE A 50 9.17 -3.73 22.86
C PHE A 50 10.11 -4.71 22.18
N LEU A 51 10.04 -4.78 20.85
CA LEU A 51 10.85 -5.66 20.01
C LEU A 51 11.23 -4.90 18.72
N SER A 52 12.29 -5.35 18.03
CA SER A 52 12.51 -4.86 16.66
C SER A 52 11.28 -5.13 15.79
N LEU A 53 10.99 -4.24 14.83
CA LEU A 53 9.77 -4.32 14.02
C LEU A 53 9.59 -5.71 13.40
N ASP A 54 10.63 -6.25 12.78
CA ASP A 54 10.59 -7.57 12.15
C ASP A 54 10.20 -8.69 13.12
N ARG A 55 10.84 -8.72 14.31
CA ARG A 55 10.49 -9.68 15.35
C ARG A 55 9.06 -9.48 15.85
N ALA A 56 8.65 -8.23 16.04
CA ALA A 56 7.32 -7.90 16.54
C ALA A 56 6.22 -8.37 15.58
N VAL A 57 6.39 -8.13 14.28
CA VAL A 57 5.46 -8.62 13.25
C VAL A 57 5.45 -10.14 13.19
N GLY A 58 6.63 -10.78 13.30
CA GLY A 58 6.77 -12.24 13.26
C GLY A 58 6.02 -12.96 14.38
N VAL A 59 5.95 -12.38 15.60
CA VAL A 59 5.28 -12.99 16.77
C VAL A 59 3.87 -12.48 17.04
N ALA A 60 3.48 -11.32 16.48
CA ALA A 60 2.13 -10.81 16.62
C ALA A 60 1.12 -11.68 15.86
N GLU A 61 -0.07 -11.83 16.41
CA GLU A 61 -1.20 -12.47 15.72
C GLU A 61 -1.94 -11.47 14.83
N GLN A 62 -1.94 -10.19 15.22
CA GLN A 62 -2.59 -9.10 14.50
C GLN A 62 -1.76 -7.82 14.62
N VAL A 63 -1.91 -6.92 13.66
CA VAL A 63 -1.23 -5.63 13.65
C VAL A 63 -2.27 -4.50 13.60
N LEU A 64 -2.11 -3.50 14.45
CA LEU A 64 -2.91 -2.27 14.41
C LEU A 64 -2.00 -1.09 14.05
N THR A 65 -2.27 -0.43 12.94
CA THR A 65 -1.58 0.81 12.59
C THR A 65 -2.38 2.00 13.10
N ILE A 66 -1.71 3.00 13.70
CA ILE A 66 -2.36 4.19 14.25
C ILE A 66 -1.83 5.41 13.51
N GLY A 67 -2.68 5.98 12.61
CA GLY A 67 -2.22 7.10 11.79
C GLY A 67 -3.12 7.43 10.62
N GLY A 68 -3.11 6.65 9.58
CA GLY A 68 -3.89 6.82 8.34
C GLY A 68 -3.35 5.90 7.25
N ASP A 69 -3.89 6.01 6.03
CA ASP A 69 -3.53 5.12 4.90
C ASP A 69 -2.02 4.99 4.68
N GLY A 70 -1.27 6.09 4.71
CA GLY A 70 0.18 6.03 4.52
C GLY A 70 0.94 5.31 5.66
N THR A 71 0.38 5.23 6.87
CA THR A 71 0.95 4.42 7.97
C THR A 71 0.69 2.95 7.71
N LEU A 72 -0.54 2.61 7.31
CA LEU A 72 -0.92 1.26 6.94
C LEU A 72 -0.15 0.78 5.72
N LEU A 73 0.03 1.63 4.70
CA LEU A 73 0.78 1.30 3.48
C LEU A 73 2.19 0.82 3.81
N ARG A 74 2.91 1.56 4.68
CA ARG A 74 4.27 1.18 5.08
C ARG A 74 4.32 -0.11 5.89
N ALA A 75 3.38 -0.32 6.81
CA ALA A 75 3.32 -1.52 7.63
C ALA A 75 2.78 -2.73 6.86
N GLY A 76 1.92 -2.48 5.87
CA GLY A 76 1.18 -3.50 5.14
C GLY A 76 2.06 -4.50 4.40
N ILE A 77 3.20 -4.07 3.86
CA ILE A 77 4.15 -4.94 3.19
C ILE A 77 4.71 -5.96 4.19
N PHE A 78 5.20 -5.51 5.35
CA PHE A 78 5.67 -6.41 6.42
C PHE A 78 4.58 -7.35 6.90
N CYS A 79 3.34 -6.85 7.03
CA CYS A 79 2.19 -7.67 7.41
C CYS A 79 1.91 -8.76 6.37
N ALA A 80 1.97 -8.43 5.07
CA ALA A 80 1.77 -9.39 4.00
C ALA A 80 2.89 -10.44 3.92
N GLU A 81 4.14 -10.06 4.17
CA GLU A 81 5.28 -10.97 4.20
C GLU A 81 5.16 -12.01 5.31
N HIS A 82 4.64 -11.62 6.47
CA HIS A 82 4.45 -12.49 7.64
C HIS A 82 3.04 -13.08 7.75
N ASP A 83 2.18 -12.84 6.75
CA ASP A 83 0.77 -13.26 6.78
C ASP A 83 0.03 -12.78 8.04
N ARG A 84 0.20 -11.51 8.40
CA ARG A 84 -0.48 -10.91 9.57
C ARG A 84 -1.63 -10.02 9.13
N PRO A 85 -2.85 -10.23 9.66
CA PRO A 85 -3.95 -9.34 9.40
C PRO A 85 -3.72 -7.99 10.08
N VAL A 86 -4.13 -6.90 9.38
CA VAL A 86 -3.93 -5.54 9.86
C VAL A 86 -5.24 -4.76 9.93
N LEU A 87 -5.39 -3.97 10.99
CA LEU A 87 -6.43 -2.96 11.16
C LEU A 87 -5.80 -1.57 11.14
N GLY A 88 -6.34 -0.67 10.34
CA GLY A 88 -5.93 0.73 10.32
C GLY A 88 -6.81 1.60 11.21
N ILE A 89 -6.23 2.20 12.25
CA ILE A 89 -6.87 3.24 13.07
C ILE A 89 -6.52 4.60 12.48
N ASN A 90 -7.55 5.34 12.09
CA ASN A 90 -7.39 6.59 11.38
C ASN A 90 -7.42 7.80 12.32
N LEU A 91 -6.38 8.63 12.27
CA LEU A 91 -6.24 9.86 13.07
C LEU A 91 -6.58 11.14 12.30
N GLY A 92 -7.20 11.01 11.17
CA GLY A 92 -7.52 12.16 10.30
C GLY A 92 -8.80 11.95 9.53
N ARG A 93 -8.81 12.39 8.27
CA ARG A 93 -9.93 12.09 7.38
C ARG A 93 -9.91 10.60 7.05
N THR A 94 -11.07 9.94 7.17
CA THR A 94 -11.25 8.51 6.90
C THR A 94 -10.51 8.07 5.64
N GLY A 95 -9.66 7.02 5.76
CA GLY A 95 -8.86 6.47 4.67
C GLY A 95 -9.65 5.49 3.79
N PHE A 96 -9.06 5.07 2.67
CA PHE A 96 -9.55 3.91 1.92
C PHE A 96 -9.13 2.60 2.57
N LEU A 97 -8.07 2.65 3.41
CA LEU A 97 -7.45 1.50 4.06
C LEU A 97 -7.64 1.54 5.58
N ALA A 98 -7.39 2.69 6.19
CA ALA A 98 -7.58 2.90 7.62
C ALA A 98 -9.04 3.35 7.87
N THR A 99 -9.91 2.38 8.16
CA THR A 99 -11.36 2.59 8.28
C THR A 99 -11.86 2.65 9.73
N CYS A 100 -11.01 2.34 10.72
CA CYS A 100 -11.38 2.44 12.12
C CYS A 100 -11.17 3.87 12.63
N GLU A 101 -12.24 4.57 12.96
CA GLU A 101 -12.16 5.91 13.56
C GLU A 101 -11.89 5.84 15.06
N VAL A 102 -11.28 6.90 15.62
CA VAL A 102 -10.97 6.97 17.05
C VAL A 102 -12.22 6.83 17.93
N ALA A 103 -13.35 7.39 17.48
CA ALA A 103 -14.62 7.30 18.18
C ALA A 103 -15.19 5.87 18.27
N GLU A 104 -14.73 4.96 17.42
CA GLU A 104 -15.22 3.57 17.35
C GLU A 104 -14.31 2.58 18.08
N LEU A 105 -13.18 3.05 18.65
CA LEU A 105 -12.12 2.18 19.19
C LEU A 105 -12.65 1.19 20.24
N ASP A 106 -13.42 1.67 21.22
CA ASP A 106 -13.92 0.81 22.31
C ASP A 106 -14.75 -0.35 21.75
N THR A 107 -15.67 -0.04 20.81
CA THR A 107 -16.56 -1.05 20.21
C THR A 107 -15.77 -1.99 19.29
N LYS A 108 -14.93 -1.45 18.38
CA LYS A 108 -14.20 -2.26 17.40
C LYS A 108 -13.13 -3.13 18.06
N LEU A 109 -12.44 -2.65 19.12
CA LEU A 109 -11.48 -3.48 19.85
C LEU A 109 -12.14 -4.56 20.70
N ALA A 110 -13.34 -4.33 21.24
CA ALA A 110 -14.12 -5.38 21.89
C ALA A 110 -14.52 -6.48 20.90
N ARG A 111 -14.97 -6.11 19.71
CA ARG A 111 -15.26 -7.05 18.62
C ARG A 111 -14.02 -7.80 18.15
N LEU A 112 -12.88 -7.09 18.03
CA LEU A 112 -11.59 -7.70 17.70
C LEU A 112 -11.20 -8.79 18.68
N ALA A 113 -11.32 -8.52 19.99
CA ALA A 113 -11.01 -9.48 21.05
C ALA A 113 -11.95 -10.70 21.03
N ALA A 114 -13.21 -10.50 20.67
CA ALA A 114 -14.21 -11.55 20.52
C ALA A 114 -14.05 -12.38 19.23
N GLY A 115 -13.16 -11.95 18.29
CA GLY A 115 -13.04 -12.57 16.98
C GLY A 115 -14.19 -12.21 16.02
N ASP A 116 -14.99 -11.20 16.36
CA ASP A 116 -16.14 -10.74 15.56
C ASP A 116 -15.69 -9.72 14.51
N TYR A 117 -15.02 -10.19 13.48
CA TYR A 117 -14.58 -9.42 12.31
C TYR A 117 -14.43 -10.31 11.08
N THR A 118 -14.32 -9.70 9.91
CA THR A 118 -14.02 -10.39 8.66
C THR A 118 -12.64 -9.98 8.14
N LEU A 119 -12.06 -10.83 7.29
CA LEU A 119 -10.80 -10.53 6.60
C LEU A 119 -11.07 -10.28 5.12
N THR A 120 -10.68 -9.11 4.65
CA THR A 120 -10.65 -8.82 3.21
C THR A 120 -9.21 -8.82 2.72
N THR A 121 -8.99 -9.33 1.52
CA THR A 121 -7.63 -9.41 0.95
C THR A 121 -7.37 -8.25 -0.01
N ARG A 122 -6.12 -7.78 -0.06
CA ARG A 122 -5.63 -6.82 -1.04
C ARG A 122 -4.50 -7.44 -1.82
N SER A 123 -4.58 -7.35 -3.15
CA SER A 123 -3.48 -7.73 -4.03
C SER A 123 -2.32 -6.76 -3.91
N LEU A 124 -1.11 -7.28 -4.12
CA LEU A 124 0.12 -6.52 -4.17
C LEU A 124 0.74 -6.70 -5.56
N LEU A 125 1.49 -5.71 -6.03
CA LEU A 125 2.35 -5.86 -7.19
C LEU A 125 3.77 -6.19 -6.76
N GLU A 126 4.44 -7.01 -7.56
CA GLU A 126 5.86 -7.23 -7.50
C GLU A 126 6.52 -6.62 -8.73
N ALA A 127 7.55 -5.82 -8.50
CA ALA A 127 8.32 -5.15 -9.53
C ALA A 127 9.77 -5.60 -9.49
N ILE A 128 10.35 -5.96 -10.64
CA ILE A 128 11.72 -6.46 -10.75
C ILE A 128 12.44 -5.76 -11.91
N VAL A 129 13.62 -5.24 -11.65
CA VAL A 129 14.60 -4.81 -12.67
C VAL A 129 15.79 -5.78 -12.61
N PRO A 130 15.84 -6.81 -13.49
CA PRO A 130 16.83 -7.89 -13.35
C PRO A 130 18.26 -7.40 -13.49
N SER A 131 18.53 -6.45 -14.39
CA SER A 131 19.86 -5.88 -14.64
C SER A 131 20.43 -5.15 -13.42
N ARG A 132 19.57 -4.71 -12.50
CA ARG A 132 19.93 -3.97 -11.28
C ARG A 132 19.82 -4.80 -10.00
N ASN A 133 19.42 -6.07 -10.12
CA ASN A 133 19.09 -6.91 -8.97
C ASN A 133 18.12 -6.20 -7.99
N TRP A 134 17.22 -5.37 -8.54
CA TRP A 134 16.24 -4.63 -7.78
C TRP A 134 14.89 -5.34 -7.81
N ARG A 135 14.31 -5.48 -6.64
CA ARG A 135 12.98 -6.05 -6.43
C ARG A 135 12.25 -5.21 -5.39
N ALA A 136 10.98 -4.91 -5.65
CA ALA A 136 10.13 -4.20 -4.73
C ALA A 136 8.69 -4.73 -4.77
N ILE A 137 7.98 -4.56 -3.67
CA ILE A 137 6.56 -4.87 -3.54
C ILE A 137 5.81 -3.54 -3.38
N ALA A 138 4.68 -3.42 -4.07
CA ALA A 138 3.79 -2.27 -3.97
C ALA A 138 2.38 -2.70 -3.55
N MET A 139 1.81 -1.97 -2.62
CA MET A 139 0.41 -2.11 -2.22
C MET A 139 -0.49 -1.21 -3.09
N ASN A 140 -0.05 -0.01 -3.44
CA ASN A 140 -0.76 0.87 -4.35
C ASN A 140 -0.25 0.74 -5.77
N ASP A 141 0.98 1.16 -6.04
CA ASP A 141 1.46 1.32 -7.41
C ASP A 141 2.97 1.22 -7.56
N VAL A 142 3.37 0.91 -8.78
CA VAL A 142 4.74 1.00 -9.28
C VAL A 142 4.75 2.07 -10.36
N VAL A 143 5.56 3.11 -10.15
CA VAL A 143 5.63 4.28 -11.03
C VAL A 143 6.96 4.30 -11.76
N LEU A 144 6.92 4.49 -13.10
CA LEU A 144 8.08 4.87 -13.91
C LEU A 144 7.98 6.35 -14.24
N PHE A 145 9.10 7.06 -14.18
CA PHE A 145 9.17 8.49 -14.47
C PHE A 145 10.57 8.89 -14.93
N GLY A 146 10.67 9.98 -15.73
CA GLY A 146 11.92 10.58 -16.12
C GLY A 146 12.55 11.41 -15.00
N ARG A 147 13.86 11.48 -14.94
CA ARG A 147 14.61 12.25 -13.94
C ARG A 147 14.15 13.69 -13.82
N THR A 148 13.99 14.37 -14.95
CA THR A 148 13.76 15.83 -14.99
C THR A 148 12.27 16.20 -15.09
N ARG A 149 11.38 15.28 -15.41
CA ARG A 149 9.95 15.53 -15.71
C ARG A 149 9.66 16.63 -16.74
N ILE A 150 10.69 17.12 -17.44
CA ILE A 150 10.58 18.19 -18.46
C ILE A 150 10.42 17.58 -19.84
N HIS A 151 10.97 16.38 -20.04
CA HIS A 151 10.89 15.67 -21.30
C HIS A 151 10.11 14.39 -21.14
N PRO A 152 9.11 14.15 -22.02
CA PRO A 152 8.39 12.87 -22.02
C PRO A 152 9.35 11.74 -22.36
N MET A 153 9.15 10.61 -21.70
CA MET A 153 9.92 9.40 -21.91
C MET A 153 9.17 8.46 -22.87
N ASP A 154 9.94 7.70 -23.63
CA ASP A 154 9.40 6.68 -24.53
C ASP A 154 9.46 5.30 -23.86
N TYR A 155 8.31 4.64 -23.75
CA TYR A 155 8.15 3.33 -23.14
C TYR A 155 7.53 2.34 -24.11
N LYS A 156 8.03 1.12 -24.11
CA LYS A 156 7.42 -0.01 -24.82
C LYS A 156 6.74 -0.93 -23.83
N LEU A 157 5.47 -1.19 -24.04
CA LEU A 157 4.66 -2.10 -23.22
C LEU A 157 4.56 -3.46 -23.90
N ILE A 158 4.85 -4.50 -23.14
CA ILE A 158 4.75 -5.91 -23.53
C ILE A 158 3.93 -6.62 -22.44
N CYS A 159 2.98 -7.46 -22.85
CA CYS A 159 2.20 -8.32 -21.96
C CYS A 159 2.39 -9.78 -22.38
N ASP A 160 2.83 -10.65 -21.50
CA ASP A 160 3.09 -12.07 -21.75
C ASP A 160 3.94 -12.31 -23.02
N GLY A 161 4.97 -11.50 -23.22
CA GLY A 161 5.85 -11.53 -24.39
C GLY A 161 5.27 -10.88 -25.65
N THR A 162 4.01 -10.48 -25.66
CA THR A 162 3.35 -9.86 -26.81
C THR A 162 3.42 -8.33 -26.69
N PHE A 163 3.84 -7.67 -27.78
CA PHE A 163 3.82 -6.20 -27.87
C PHE A 163 2.37 -5.69 -27.77
N VAL A 164 2.15 -4.70 -26.89
CA VAL A 164 0.83 -4.08 -26.68
C VAL A 164 0.81 -2.68 -27.25
N SER A 165 1.73 -1.81 -26.81
CA SER A 165 1.73 -0.38 -27.18
C SER A 165 3.09 0.26 -26.94
N ARG A 166 3.24 1.46 -27.50
CA ARG A 166 4.28 2.41 -27.11
C ARG A 166 3.63 3.65 -26.51
N TYR A 167 4.23 4.14 -25.44
CA TYR A 167 3.79 5.36 -24.76
C TYR A 167 4.92 6.38 -24.82
N ARG A 168 4.55 7.62 -25.18
CA ARG A 168 5.36 8.79 -24.94
C ARG A 168 4.67 9.63 -23.90
N SER A 169 5.19 9.66 -22.68
CA SER A 169 4.51 10.24 -21.52
C SER A 169 5.52 10.66 -20.45
N ASP A 170 5.08 11.47 -19.48
CA ASP A 170 5.91 11.86 -18.32
C ASP A 170 6.18 10.67 -17.40
N GLY A 171 5.35 9.64 -17.48
CA GLY A 171 5.51 8.41 -16.71
C GLY A 171 4.43 7.37 -17.03
N LEU A 172 4.60 6.18 -16.44
CA LEU A 172 3.62 5.11 -16.42
C LEU A 172 3.38 4.66 -14.99
N ILE A 173 2.13 4.39 -14.64
CA ILE A 173 1.72 3.90 -13.32
C ILE A 173 1.10 2.53 -13.50
N ALA A 174 1.69 1.49 -12.93
CA ALA A 174 1.04 0.20 -12.77
C ALA A 174 0.46 0.14 -11.36
N ALA A 175 -0.86 0.06 -11.24
CA ALA A 175 -1.53 0.11 -9.94
C ALA A 175 -2.33 -1.16 -9.66
N THR A 176 -2.37 -1.53 -8.37
CA THR A 176 -3.32 -2.51 -7.84
C THR A 176 -4.73 -1.93 -7.86
N PRO A 177 -5.77 -2.74 -7.64
CA PRO A 177 -7.12 -2.21 -7.40
C PRO A 177 -7.18 -1.24 -6.21
N THR A 178 -6.41 -1.50 -5.14
CA THR A 178 -6.26 -0.56 -4.00
C THR A 178 -5.65 0.76 -4.44
N GLY A 179 -4.56 0.71 -5.20
CA GLY A 179 -3.85 1.89 -5.73
C GLY A 179 -4.60 2.63 -6.84
N SER A 180 -5.66 2.03 -7.41
CA SER A 180 -6.49 2.69 -8.44
C SER A 180 -7.12 3.99 -7.95
N THR A 181 -7.30 4.17 -6.64
CA THR A 181 -7.82 5.40 -6.00
C THR A 181 -6.72 6.37 -5.57
N ALA A 182 -5.43 6.04 -5.81
CA ALA A 182 -4.26 6.83 -5.45
C ALA A 182 -3.71 7.64 -6.65
N TYR A 183 -2.45 7.47 -7.00
CA TYR A 183 -1.82 8.23 -8.07
C TYR A 183 -2.38 7.89 -9.45
N SER A 184 -2.74 6.63 -9.69
CA SER A 184 -3.42 6.21 -10.92
C SER A 184 -4.71 7.01 -11.16
N PHE A 185 -5.53 7.23 -10.13
CA PHE A 185 -6.74 8.06 -10.23
C PHE A 185 -6.42 9.50 -10.63
N SER A 186 -5.41 10.10 -10.00
CA SER A 186 -4.98 11.47 -10.32
C SER A 186 -4.46 11.60 -11.75
N ALA A 187 -3.94 10.51 -12.33
CA ALA A 187 -3.48 10.44 -13.72
C ALA A 187 -4.61 10.07 -14.73
N GLY A 188 -5.87 9.98 -14.27
CA GLY A 188 -7.02 9.65 -15.12
C GLY A 188 -7.31 8.15 -15.26
N GLY A 189 -6.73 7.32 -14.40
CA GLY A 189 -7.05 5.89 -14.32
C GLY A 189 -8.45 5.63 -13.75
N PRO A 190 -9.08 4.49 -14.07
CA PRO A 190 -10.37 4.11 -13.52
C PRO A 190 -10.25 3.69 -12.06
N VAL A 191 -11.34 3.89 -11.30
CA VAL A 191 -11.50 3.28 -9.97
C VAL A 191 -11.85 1.80 -10.16
N LEU A 192 -11.12 0.95 -9.49
CA LEU A 192 -11.32 -0.51 -9.51
C LEU A 192 -11.88 -0.98 -8.17
N ASP A 193 -12.72 -2.00 -8.20
CA ASP A 193 -13.09 -2.72 -6.98
C ASP A 193 -11.83 -3.35 -6.38
N ALA A 194 -11.58 -3.09 -5.09
CA ALA A 194 -10.35 -3.56 -4.43
C ALA A 194 -10.23 -5.08 -4.34
N SER A 195 -11.31 -5.83 -4.55
CA SER A 195 -11.35 -7.30 -4.63
C SER A 195 -11.13 -7.82 -6.04
N ALA A 196 -11.19 -6.98 -7.08
CA ALA A 196 -11.05 -7.41 -8.46
C ALA A 196 -9.66 -8.01 -8.74
N PRO A 197 -9.57 -9.17 -9.40
CA PRO A 197 -8.30 -9.80 -9.75
C PRO A 197 -7.68 -9.17 -11.01
N VAL A 198 -7.32 -7.90 -10.92
CA VAL A 198 -6.77 -7.11 -12.03
C VAL A 198 -5.64 -6.21 -11.57
N MET A 199 -4.93 -5.61 -12.54
CA MET A 199 -4.06 -4.45 -12.36
C MET A 199 -4.35 -3.44 -13.46
N VAL A 200 -4.08 -2.16 -13.24
CA VAL A 200 -4.25 -1.12 -14.25
C VAL A 200 -2.92 -0.46 -14.57
N LEU A 201 -2.65 -0.24 -15.85
CA LEU A 201 -1.56 0.60 -16.32
C LEU A 201 -2.13 1.94 -16.79
N THR A 202 -1.69 3.03 -16.16
CA THR A 202 -2.16 4.39 -16.44
C THR A 202 -0.99 5.26 -16.91
N PRO A 203 -1.02 5.84 -18.12
CA PRO A 203 -0.01 6.78 -18.57
C PRO A 203 -0.21 8.15 -17.90
N VAL A 204 0.90 8.83 -17.57
CA VAL A 204 0.91 10.18 -16.98
C VAL A 204 1.19 11.20 -18.07
N CYS A 205 0.29 12.17 -18.28
CA CYS A 205 0.45 13.25 -19.27
C CYS A 205 0.94 12.75 -20.64
N ALA A 206 0.27 11.73 -21.17
CA ALA A 206 0.67 11.11 -22.44
C ALA A 206 0.54 12.08 -23.63
N HIS A 207 1.52 12.06 -24.51
CA HIS A 207 1.56 12.89 -25.73
C HIS A 207 0.82 12.26 -26.90
N SER A 208 0.11 11.15 -26.71
CA SER A 208 -0.72 10.51 -27.73
C SER A 208 -2.18 10.54 -27.33
N VAL A 209 -3.05 10.93 -28.25
CA VAL A 209 -4.52 10.96 -28.05
C VAL A 209 -5.09 9.55 -27.79
N HIS A 210 -4.39 8.49 -28.18
CA HIS A 210 -4.81 7.11 -27.99
C HIS A 210 -4.17 6.43 -26.78
N ALA A 211 -3.40 7.13 -25.97
CA ALA A 211 -2.80 6.59 -24.77
C ALA A 211 -3.82 6.57 -23.63
N VAL A 212 -4.59 5.52 -23.56
CA VAL A 212 -5.62 5.31 -22.52
C VAL A 212 -5.10 4.36 -21.44
N PRO A 213 -5.63 4.43 -20.21
CA PRO A 213 -5.40 3.40 -19.20
C PRO A 213 -5.87 2.02 -19.69
N VAL A 214 -5.08 0.99 -19.37
CA VAL A 214 -5.39 -0.40 -19.75
C VAL A 214 -5.48 -1.26 -18.50
N VAL A 215 -6.56 -2.01 -18.38
CA VAL A 215 -6.76 -2.98 -17.28
C VAL A 215 -6.33 -4.36 -17.75
N PHE A 216 -5.47 -5.02 -16.99
CA PHE A 216 -4.97 -6.37 -17.22
C PHE A 216 -5.48 -7.33 -16.14
N GLY A 217 -5.66 -8.60 -16.48
CA GLY A 217 -5.89 -9.65 -15.49
C GLY A 217 -4.69 -9.77 -14.52
N ALA A 218 -4.95 -10.19 -13.31
CA ALA A 218 -3.92 -10.33 -12.27
C ALA A 218 -2.87 -11.42 -12.57
N ASP A 219 -3.18 -12.34 -13.49
CA ASP A 219 -2.30 -13.40 -13.95
C ASP A 219 -1.32 -12.96 -15.05
N ARG A 220 -1.43 -11.73 -15.54
CA ARG A 220 -0.59 -11.21 -16.61
C ARG A 220 0.79 -10.76 -16.11
N HIS A 221 1.79 -10.95 -16.99
CA HIS A 221 3.15 -10.45 -16.81
C HIS A 221 3.36 -9.22 -17.68
N ILE A 222 3.52 -8.07 -17.06
CA ILE A 222 3.77 -6.80 -17.72
C ILE A 222 5.26 -6.53 -17.77
N THR A 223 5.79 -6.24 -18.96
CA THR A 223 7.16 -5.75 -19.14
C THR A 223 7.11 -4.37 -19.75
N ILE A 224 7.76 -3.41 -19.09
CA ILE A 224 7.91 -2.05 -19.58
C ILE A 224 9.39 -1.83 -19.88
N VAL A 225 9.71 -1.52 -21.13
CA VAL A 225 11.09 -1.22 -21.56
C VAL A 225 11.25 0.29 -21.66
N ALA A 226 12.27 0.84 -21.03
CA ALA A 226 12.73 2.20 -21.29
C ALA A 226 13.40 2.20 -22.66
N GLU A 227 12.78 2.88 -23.67
CA GLU A 227 13.28 2.84 -25.05
C GLU A 227 14.69 3.43 -25.18
N GLN A 228 15.46 2.96 -26.17
CA GLN A 228 16.86 3.38 -26.40
C GLN A 228 17.00 4.87 -26.74
N GLU A 229 15.96 5.44 -27.32
CA GLU A 229 15.90 6.84 -27.75
C GLU A 229 15.70 7.83 -26.60
N ASN A 230 15.46 7.34 -25.37
CA ASN A 230 15.32 8.20 -24.20
C ASN A 230 16.63 8.99 -23.95
N ARG A 231 16.48 10.32 -23.87
CA ARG A 231 17.59 11.24 -23.62
C ARG A 231 17.92 11.40 -22.13
N ASP A 232 17.00 10.94 -21.28
CA ASP A 232 17.11 11.04 -19.83
C ASP A 232 16.95 9.65 -19.20
N THR A 233 17.34 9.52 -17.95
CA THR A 233 17.23 8.30 -17.17
C THR A 233 15.80 8.08 -16.71
N VAL A 234 15.31 6.86 -16.83
CA VAL A 234 14.03 6.42 -16.24
C VAL A 234 14.27 5.89 -14.84
N TYR A 235 13.37 6.20 -13.93
CA TYR A 235 13.35 5.66 -12.59
C TYR A 235 12.08 4.85 -12.36
N ALA A 236 12.19 3.75 -11.63
CA ALA A 236 11.08 2.99 -11.09
C ALA A 236 11.01 3.17 -9.58
N CYS A 237 9.79 3.27 -9.04
CA CYS A 237 9.54 3.39 -7.60
C CYS A 237 8.26 2.63 -7.23
N ALA A 238 8.29 1.88 -6.13
CA ALA A 238 7.15 1.18 -5.57
C ALA A 238 6.68 1.90 -4.30
N ASP A 239 5.40 2.30 -4.23
CA ASP A 239 4.77 2.95 -3.05
C ASP A 239 5.62 4.08 -2.43
N SER A 240 6.26 4.92 -3.23
CA SER A 240 7.17 5.98 -2.76
C SER A 240 8.40 5.47 -1.98
N GLY A 241 8.78 4.22 -2.18
CA GLY A 241 9.98 3.60 -1.62
C GLY A 241 11.28 4.01 -2.36
N PRO A 242 12.38 3.28 -2.16
CA PRO A 242 13.63 3.51 -2.87
C PRO A 242 13.47 3.41 -4.39
N GLN A 243 14.07 4.36 -5.10
CA GLN A 243 14.04 4.40 -6.54
C GLN A 243 15.09 3.46 -7.15
N CYS A 244 14.76 2.87 -8.30
CA CYS A 244 15.67 2.11 -9.13
C CYS A 244 15.86 2.83 -10.46
N GLU A 245 17.09 3.02 -10.88
CA GLU A 245 17.45 3.58 -12.17
C GLU A 245 17.37 2.54 -13.27
N LEU A 246 16.74 2.89 -14.39
CA LEU A 246 16.71 2.11 -15.63
C LEU A 246 17.46 2.88 -16.73
N ALA A 247 18.54 2.29 -17.25
CA ALA A 247 19.18 2.81 -18.43
C ALA A 247 18.32 2.55 -19.69
N PRO A 248 18.55 3.29 -20.79
CA PRO A 248 17.91 3.00 -22.07
C PRO A 248 18.08 1.54 -22.47
N GLY A 249 16.99 0.90 -22.86
CA GLY A 249 16.93 -0.53 -23.22
C GLY A 249 16.69 -1.48 -22.03
N GLU A 250 16.81 -1.04 -20.78
CA GLU A 250 16.51 -1.87 -19.62
C GLU A 250 14.99 -2.01 -19.43
N SER A 251 14.57 -3.08 -18.77
CA SER A 251 13.18 -3.42 -18.56
C SER A 251 12.81 -3.55 -17.09
N LEU A 252 11.60 -3.11 -16.77
CA LEU A 252 10.89 -3.37 -15.54
C LEU A 252 9.84 -4.45 -15.78
N HIS A 253 9.87 -5.49 -14.97
CA HIS A 253 8.87 -6.57 -14.97
C HIS A 253 7.91 -6.38 -13.80
N ILE A 254 6.62 -6.45 -14.06
CA ILE A 254 5.56 -6.27 -13.06
C ILE A 254 4.61 -7.46 -13.13
N THR A 255 4.34 -8.04 -11.98
CA THR A 255 3.38 -9.13 -11.78
C THR A 255 2.58 -8.89 -10.52
N THR A 256 1.46 -9.59 -10.37
CA THR A 256 0.81 -9.67 -9.06
C THR A 256 1.66 -10.54 -8.13
N SER A 257 1.93 -10.04 -6.95
CA SER A 257 2.66 -10.79 -5.91
C SER A 257 1.84 -11.99 -5.44
N PRO A 258 2.47 -13.13 -5.15
CA PRO A 258 1.80 -14.25 -4.49
C PRO A 258 1.37 -13.92 -3.05
N LYS A 259 2.03 -12.93 -2.42
CA LYS A 259 1.63 -12.41 -1.11
C LYS A 259 0.43 -11.49 -1.24
N LYS A 260 -0.44 -11.54 -0.24
CA LYS A 260 -1.62 -10.68 -0.15
C LYS A 260 -1.68 -10.04 1.23
N LEU A 261 -2.14 -8.81 1.30
CA LEU A 261 -2.41 -8.18 2.58
C LEU A 261 -3.83 -8.55 3.03
N ARG A 262 -3.99 -8.95 4.29
CA ARG A 262 -5.28 -9.20 4.92
C ARG A 262 -5.67 -8.00 5.79
N LEU A 263 -6.78 -7.34 5.46
CA LEU A 263 -7.34 -6.26 6.25
C LEU A 263 -8.45 -6.79 7.16
N ILE A 264 -8.42 -6.39 8.41
CA ILE A 264 -9.51 -6.60 9.36
C ILE A 264 -10.59 -5.58 9.06
N THR A 265 -11.81 -6.03 8.82
CA THR A 265 -12.98 -5.19 8.54
C THR A 265 -14.15 -5.63 9.42
N PHE A 266 -14.94 -4.66 9.88
CA PHE A 266 -16.10 -4.90 10.73
C PHE A 266 -17.42 -4.76 9.99
N ASP A 267 -17.41 -4.08 8.84
CA ASP A 267 -18.55 -3.93 7.95
C ASP A 267 -18.08 -4.12 6.50
N PRO A 268 -18.68 -5.04 5.73
CA PRO A 268 -18.37 -5.23 4.31
C PRO A 268 -18.58 -3.96 3.46
N ALA A 269 -19.44 -3.05 3.89
CA ALA A 269 -19.73 -1.80 3.18
C ALA A 269 -18.67 -0.70 3.40
N GLU A 270 -17.73 -0.83 4.36
CA GLU A 270 -16.73 0.20 4.70
C GLU A 270 -15.98 0.73 3.45
N GLN A 271 -15.60 -0.18 2.55
CA GLN A 271 -14.87 0.20 1.34
C GLN A 271 -15.73 0.99 0.34
N LEU A 272 -16.95 0.55 0.10
CA LEU A 272 -17.87 1.22 -0.82
C LEU A 272 -18.27 2.62 -0.28
N SER A 273 -18.49 2.71 1.02
CA SER A 273 -18.75 3.99 1.71
C SER A 273 -17.56 4.95 1.59
N ALA A 274 -16.31 4.42 1.63
CA ALA A 274 -15.13 5.24 1.40
C ALA A 274 -15.05 5.79 -0.03
N ILE A 275 -15.44 5.03 -1.04
CA ILE A 275 -15.52 5.49 -2.44
C ILE A 275 -16.54 6.64 -2.55
N GLU A 276 -17.75 6.45 -2.03
CA GLU A 276 -18.81 7.48 -2.06
C GLU A 276 -18.34 8.78 -1.38
N SER A 277 -17.87 8.68 -0.14
CA SER A 277 -17.52 9.85 0.66
C SER A 277 -16.33 10.65 0.14
N LYS A 278 -15.39 9.99 -0.56
CA LYS A 278 -14.11 10.60 -0.97
C LYS A 278 -14.04 11.01 -2.42
N LEU A 279 -14.68 10.27 -3.31
CA LEU A 279 -14.59 10.52 -4.75
C LEU A 279 -15.83 11.23 -5.29
N ILE A 280 -17.00 11.00 -4.70
CA ILE A 280 -18.27 11.51 -5.23
C ILE A 280 -18.70 12.80 -4.52
N ARG A 281 -18.48 12.92 -3.21
CA ARG A 281 -18.92 14.08 -2.39
C ARG A 281 -17.87 15.17 -2.18
N ARG A 282 -16.87 15.27 -3.06
CA ARG A 282 -15.90 16.39 -3.03
C ARG A 282 -16.43 17.63 -3.73
#